data_f047ed3a710f2bddd23d31db9a22894e
#
_entry.id   f047ed3a710f2bddd23d31db9a22894e
#
_cell.length_a   1.000
_cell.length_b   1.000
_cell.length_c   1.000
_cell.angle_alpha   90.00
_cell.angle_beta   90.00
_cell.angle_gamma   90.00
#
_symmetry.space_group_name_H-M   'P 1'
#
loop_
_entity.id
_entity.type
_entity.pdbx_description
1 polymer ?
#
loop_
_entity_poly.entity_id
_entity_poly.type
_entity_poly.pdbx_seq_one_letter_code
_entity_poly.pdbx_strand_id
1 'polypeptide(L)'
;MSSKRNLLIVLAHGLRSDALADEREWPLPTPNLVGLADRGIRLVLSSATPADPGGMASLLTGLHARQHGQLRDDEQPQTLRDGLPGWLAEAGYYTVGVGEVGAFASLLDESLITEGVAIPEPQPNRCWYTAAARSRGHAPALAQQRRQRLRTGPLAPDRLMLEPDEDIDGFIAAQAAEALGRMPEDKPWAMFVVFSGPGNELPPPMYYDGLVETADLARNFVPAKFDHHDALAEPELPRSVLQRLEAHQVARIRADYLGRVSLIDHGVGQLHESLSKRQDAGRTWTVLTSDRGQLLGEHGLLGHRSFLAPSIEVPFIVTPPDAPGVSPPKEKFQDGLFSSVDVAPTIAHLAGADHAEHVAGRSVLPIFNGEPVLPMPPANLAEFHDRLLVETERHKAVFRTTDRTCLGLFDLVEDPEEKVNLIGQDTAATRKLVLQMRLHLSGTLMPLRG
;
A
#
# COMPACT_ATOMS: atom_id res chain seq x y z
N MET A 1 -13.92 20.42 26.25
CA MET A 1 -12.73 19.81 25.62
C MET A 1 -13.25 18.76 24.69
N SER A 2 -13.08 18.89 23.38
CA SER A 2 -13.40 17.82 22.42
C SER A 2 -12.54 16.62 22.80
N SER A 3 -13.14 15.49 23.14
CA SER A 3 -12.37 14.27 23.44
C SER A 3 -11.64 13.87 22.16
N LYS A 4 -10.32 13.68 22.24
CA LYS A 4 -9.52 13.20 21.09
C LYS A 4 -10.11 11.89 20.56
N ARG A 5 -10.03 11.69 19.25
CA ARG A 5 -10.49 10.48 18.56
C ARG A 5 -9.47 9.37 18.76
N ASN A 6 -9.92 8.13 18.84
CA ASN A 6 -9.03 6.98 18.71
C ASN A 6 -8.83 6.63 17.24
N LEU A 7 -7.72 5.98 16.91
CA LEU A 7 -7.32 5.67 15.53
C LEU A 7 -6.95 4.19 15.39
N LEU A 8 -7.67 3.47 14.57
CA LEU A 8 -7.27 2.15 14.07
C LEU A 8 -6.74 2.33 12.65
N ILE A 9 -5.44 2.18 12.46
CA ILE A 9 -4.73 2.40 11.20
C ILE A 9 -4.31 1.05 10.66
N VAL A 10 -4.93 0.62 9.57
CA VAL A 10 -4.68 -0.67 8.92
C VAL A 10 -3.91 -0.44 7.63
N LEU A 11 -2.76 -1.05 7.52
CA LEU A 11 -1.88 -1.02 6.36
C LEU A 11 -1.74 -2.44 5.80
N ALA A 12 -1.93 -2.61 4.50
CA ALA A 12 -1.80 -3.90 3.85
C ALA A 12 -0.81 -3.78 2.68
N HIS A 13 0.38 -4.35 2.82
CA HIS A 13 1.43 -4.25 1.81
C HIS A 13 0.99 -4.84 0.47
N GLY A 14 1.05 -4.02 -0.58
CA GLY A 14 0.72 -4.46 -1.92
C GLY A 14 -0.77 -4.60 -2.22
N LEU A 15 -1.66 -4.00 -1.41
CA LEU A 15 -3.10 -4.00 -1.68
C LEU A 15 -3.43 -3.01 -2.79
N ARG A 16 -3.93 -3.51 -3.91
CA ARG A 16 -4.36 -2.72 -5.08
C ARG A 16 -5.70 -2.05 -4.83
N SER A 17 -5.88 -0.87 -5.39
CA SER A 17 -7.16 -0.15 -5.34
C SER A 17 -8.30 -0.89 -6.04
N ASP A 18 -8.01 -1.54 -7.17
CA ASP A 18 -8.98 -2.28 -7.97
C ASP A 18 -9.43 -3.59 -7.33
N ALA A 19 -8.64 -4.18 -6.43
CA ALA A 19 -9.04 -5.37 -5.66
C ALA A 19 -10.29 -5.14 -4.78
N LEU A 20 -10.70 -3.89 -4.59
CA LEU A 20 -11.89 -3.49 -3.82
C LEU A 20 -13.00 -2.91 -4.71
N ALA A 21 -12.83 -2.85 -6.03
CA ALA A 21 -13.66 -2.01 -6.88
C ALA A 21 -14.77 -2.74 -7.60
N ASP A 22 -14.54 -3.90 -8.17
CA ASP A 22 -15.51 -4.56 -9.03
C ASP A 22 -15.38 -6.09 -8.95
N GLU A 23 -16.44 -6.74 -8.49
CA GLU A 23 -16.56 -8.21 -8.50
C GLU A 23 -16.46 -8.82 -9.91
N ARG A 24 -16.57 -8.00 -10.97
CA ARG A 24 -16.47 -8.49 -12.35
C ARG A 24 -15.03 -8.70 -12.79
N GLU A 25 -14.11 -7.86 -12.32
CA GLU A 25 -12.68 -8.02 -12.59
C GLU A 25 -12.03 -8.98 -11.59
N TRP A 26 -12.42 -8.87 -10.33
CA TRP A 26 -11.93 -9.68 -9.23
C TRP A 26 -13.09 -10.37 -8.53
N PRO A 27 -13.47 -11.61 -8.93
CA PRO A 27 -14.67 -12.30 -8.45
C PRO A 27 -14.47 -12.84 -7.03
N LEU A 28 -14.15 -11.96 -6.09
CA LEU A 28 -13.96 -12.27 -4.69
C LEU A 28 -14.68 -11.24 -3.82
N PRO A 29 -15.69 -11.65 -3.03
CA PRO A 29 -16.32 -10.74 -2.09
C PRO A 29 -15.34 -10.34 -0.98
N THR A 30 -15.21 -9.05 -0.73
CA THR A 30 -14.45 -8.45 0.39
C THR A 30 -15.40 -7.63 1.27
N PRO A 31 -16.37 -8.29 1.97
CA PRO A 31 -17.49 -7.60 2.61
C PRO A 31 -17.04 -6.64 3.73
N ASN A 32 -15.96 -6.95 4.44
CA ASN A 32 -15.48 -6.10 5.53
C ASN A 32 -14.79 -4.84 4.99
N LEU A 33 -13.94 -4.98 3.97
CA LEU A 33 -13.28 -3.86 3.30
C LEU A 33 -14.28 -2.96 2.58
N VAL A 34 -15.24 -3.56 1.85
CA VAL A 34 -16.35 -2.84 1.22
C VAL A 34 -17.21 -2.16 2.28
N GLY A 35 -17.51 -2.83 3.39
CA GLY A 35 -18.28 -2.26 4.50
C GLY A 35 -17.59 -1.04 5.15
N LEU A 36 -16.25 -1.01 5.23
CA LEU A 36 -15.51 0.18 5.64
C LEU A 36 -15.68 1.32 4.62
N ALA A 37 -15.49 1.03 3.33
CA ALA A 37 -15.63 2.00 2.25
C ALA A 37 -17.05 2.58 2.18
N ASP A 38 -18.06 1.74 2.37
CA ASP A 38 -19.47 2.14 2.34
C ASP A 38 -19.90 3.09 3.46
N ARG A 39 -19.22 3.04 4.59
CA ARG A 39 -19.44 3.95 5.73
C ARG A 39 -18.52 5.16 5.73
N GLY A 40 -17.47 5.13 4.92
CA GLY A 40 -16.42 6.14 4.87
C GLY A 40 -16.28 6.83 3.53
N ILE A 41 -15.15 7.49 3.35
CA ILE A 41 -14.65 7.98 2.06
C ILE A 41 -13.65 6.96 1.53
N ARG A 42 -13.73 6.69 0.24
CA ARG A 42 -12.76 5.92 -0.50
C ARG A 42 -12.12 6.79 -1.58
N LEU A 43 -10.80 6.85 -1.58
CA LEU A 43 -9.98 7.49 -2.60
C LEU A 43 -9.04 6.45 -3.20
N VAL A 44 -8.60 6.72 -4.43
CA VAL A 44 -7.45 6.05 -5.03
C VAL A 44 -6.25 6.99 -4.90
N LEU A 45 -5.19 6.52 -4.25
CA LEU A 45 -3.94 7.27 -4.13
C LEU A 45 -2.93 6.75 -5.14
N SER A 46 -2.16 7.67 -5.74
CA SER A 46 -0.92 7.32 -6.41
C SER A 46 0.20 7.18 -5.37
N SER A 47 0.82 6.02 -5.27
CA SER A 47 1.96 5.81 -4.38
C SER A 47 3.13 6.70 -4.80
N ALA A 48 3.72 7.43 -3.86
CA ALA A 48 4.82 8.35 -4.11
C ALA A 48 6.14 7.63 -4.47
N THR A 49 6.21 6.34 -4.23
CA THR A 49 7.26 5.44 -4.73
C THR A 49 6.81 3.98 -4.66
N PRO A 50 7.06 3.17 -5.69
CA PRO A 50 6.85 1.74 -5.63
C PRO A 50 7.98 0.98 -4.91
N ALA A 51 8.97 1.68 -4.33
CA ALA A 51 10.07 1.08 -3.58
C ALA A 51 9.63 0.59 -2.20
N ASP A 52 10.22 -0.49 -1.72
CA ASP A 52 10.09 -0.99 -0.37
C ASP A 52 11.45 -0.85 0.37
N PRO A 53 11.57 -0.10 1.48
CA PRO A 53 10.51 0.47 2.33
C PRO A 53 10.09 1.92 2.01
N GLY A 54 10.46 2.47 0.88
CA GLY A 54 10.20 3.87 0.51
C GLY A 54 8.71 4.25 0.51
N GLY A 55 7.82 3.35 0.03
CA GLY A 55 6.38 3.57 0.03
C GLY A 55 5.83 3.79 1.44
N MET A 56 6.22 2.95 2.40
CA MET A 56 5.88 3.12 3.82
C MET A 56 6.44 4.43 4.38
N ALA A 57 7.67 4.79 4.04
CA ALA A 57 8.27 6.05 4.48
C ALA A 57 7.48 7.26 3.96
N SER A 58 7.12 7.29 2.68
CA SER A 58 6.29 8.37 2.12
C SER A 58 4.94 8.47 2.82
N LEU A 59 4.29 7.33 3.07
CA LEU A 59 2.99 7.25 3.72
C LEU A 59 3.03 7.77 5.16
N LEU A 60 4.07 7.45 5.93
CA LEU A 60 4.18 7.81 7.34
C LEU A 60 4.77 9.22 7.57
N THR A 61 5.52 9.77 6.62
CA THR A 61 6.14 11.10 6.75
C THR A 61 5.42 12.20 6.01
N GLY A 62 4.57 11.85 5.04
CA GLY A 62 3.97 12.83 4.12
C GLY A 62 5.00 13.47 3.16
N LEU A 63 6.13 12.81 2.91
CA LEU A 63 7.23 13.30 2.08
C LEU A 63 7.41 12.44 0.83
N HIS A 64 7.87 13.05 -0.27
CA HIS A 64 8.31 12.31 -1.45
C HIS A 64 9.64 11.59 -1.21
N ALA A 65 9.92 10.54 -1.99
CA ALA A 65 11.07 9.66 -1.81
C ALA A 65 12.41 10.40 -1.74
N ARG A 66 12.64 11.41 -2.57
CA ARG A 66 13.87 12.24 -2.48
C ARG A 66 13.99 13.08 -1.22
N GLN A 67 12.88 13.42 -0.56
CA GLN A 67 12.89 14.23 0.67
C GLN A 67 13.25 13.39 1.88
N HIS A 68 12.77 12.14 1.94
CA HIS A 68 13.14 11.20 3.01
C HIS A 68 14.33 10.30 2.65
N GLY A 69 14.82 10.34 1.40
CA GLY A 69 16.06 9.69 0.97
C GLY A 69 15.94 8.19 0.66
N GLN A 70 14.73 7.63 0.57
CA GLN A 70 14.51 6.20 0.29
C GLN A 70 13.98 6.00 -1.14
N LEU A 71 14.90 5.93 -2.08
CA LEU A 71 14.62 5.78 -3.50
C LEU A 71 14.79 4.33 -3.99
N ARG A 72 15.33 3.45 -3.14
CA ARG A 72 15.70 2.07 -3.48
C ARG A 72 15.30 1.10 -2.39
N ASP A 73 15.08 -0.15 -2.76
CA ASP A 73 14.70 -1.21 -1.83
C ASP A 73 15.82 -1.62 -0.86
N ASP A 74 17.07 -1.31 -1.17
CA ASP A 74 18.24 -1.66 -0.36
C ASP A 74 18.72 -0.53 0.58
N GLU A 75 18.03 0.62 0.56
CA GLU A 75 18.37 1.75 1.43
C GLU A 75 17.78 1.53 2.82
N GLN A 76 18.61 1.76 3.84
CA GLN A 76 18.14 1.69 5.24
C GLN A 76 17.19 2.87 5.53
N PRO A 77 16.04 2.62 6.19
CA PRO A 77 15.11 3.67 6.55
C PRO A 77 15.83 4.75 7.38
N GLN A 78 15.90 5.97 6.86
CA GLN A 78 16.28 7.11 7.67
C GLN A 78 15.16 7.36 8.70
N THR A 79 15.54 7.92 9.83
CA THR A 79 14.69 8.04 11.02
C THR A 79 13.32 8.64 10.70
N LEU A 80 12.25 7.86 10.83
CA LEU A 80 10.86 8.32 10.68
C LEU A 80 10.37 9.12 11.92
N ARG A 81 11.30 9.70 12.72
CA ARG A 81 10.96 10.48 13.92
C ARG A 81 10.07 11.67 13.61
N ASP A 82 10.33 12.33 12.46
CA ASP A 82 9.51 13.44 11.98
C ASP A 82 8.34 12.95 11.12
N GLY A 83 7.67 11.90 11.55
CA GLY A 83 6.53 11.30 10.87
C GLY A 83 5.36 11.02 11.80
N LEU A 84 4.30 10.47 11.25
CA LEU A 84 3.03 10.25 11.92
C LEU A 84 3.13 9.58 13.31
N PRO A 85 3.93 8.51 13.54
CA PRO A 85 4.04 7.93 14.88
C PRO A 85 4.58 8.92 15.91
N GLY A 86 5.60 9.74 15.54
CA GLY A 86 6.16 10.77 16.40
C GLY A 86 5.15 11.88 16.69
N TRP A 87 4.43 12.39 15.69
CA TRP A 87 3.40 13.42 15.86
C TRP A 87 2.26 12.97 16.78
N LEU A 88 1.86 11.69 16.67
CA LEU A 88 0.84 11.10 17.56
C LEU A 88 1.35 11.00 19.01
N ALA A 89 2.60 10.58 19.21
CA ALA A 89 3.20 10.52 20.55
C ALA A 89 3.29 11.90 21.17
N GLU A 90 3.76 12.92 20.45
CA GLU A 90 3.81 14.32 20.89
C GLU A 90 2.41 14.87 21.22
N ALA A 91 1.40 14.43 20.47
CA ALA A 91 0.00 14.75 20.75
C ALA A 91 -0.59 13.97 21.95
N GLY A 92 0.20 13.11 22.62
CA GLY A 92 -0.19 12.38 23.83
C GLY A 92 -1.05 11.14 23.56
N TYR A 93 -0.94 10.55 22.38
CA TYR A 93 -1.53 9.26 22.08
C TYR A 93 -0.71 8.12 22.69
N TYR A 94 -1.41 7.09 23.15
CA TYR A 94 -0.80 5.77 23.38
C TYR A 94 -0.73 5.04 22.03
N THR A 95 0.48 4.75 21.57
CA THR A 95 0.72 4.21 20.24
C THR A 95 1.12 2.74 20.31
N VAL A 96 0.42 1.90 19.56
CA VAL A 96 0.67 0.45 19.50
C VAL A 96 0.87 0.03 18.03
N GLY A 97 1.84 -0.86 17.80
CA GLY A 97 2.08 -1.47 16.52
C GLY A 97 1.95 -2.98 16.56
N VAL A 98 1.25 -3.54 15.58
CA VAL A 98 1.08 -4.99 15.40
C VAL A 98 1.35 -5.35 13.94
N GLY A 99 2.23 -6.31 13.69
CA GLY A 99 2.58 -6.77 12.35
C GLY A 99 3.94 -6.28 11.87
N GLU A 100 4.07 -5.94 10.60
CA GLU A 100 5.34 -5.53 9.99
C GLU A 100 5.68 -4.05 10.27
N VAL A 101 5.79 -3.71 11.54
CA VAL A 101 6.06 -2.35 12.02
C VAL A 101 7.56 -2.04 12.19
N GLY A 102 8.45 -2.93 11.74
CA GLY A 102 9.90 -2.85 11.98
C GLY A 102 10.52 -1.50 11.66
N ALA A 103 10.10 -0.86 10.57
CA ALA A 103 10.61 0.44 10.13
C ALA A 103 10.39 1.58 11.14
N PHE A 104 9.36 1.50 11.98
CA PHE A 104 8.98 2.54 12.95
C PHE A 104 8.68 2.01 14.37
N ALA A 105 8.98 0.75 14.63
CA ALA A 105 8.71 0.10 15.91
C ALA A 105 9.30 0.85 17.12
N SER A 106 10.44 1.51 16.94
CA SER A 106 11.10 2.28 18.00
C SER A 106 10.40 3.59 18.37
N LEU A 107 9.39 3.98 17.60
CA LEU A 107 8.58 5.18 17.83
C LEU A 107 7.22 4.86 18.46
N LEU A 108 6.94 3.59 18.73
CA LEU A 108 5.71 3.13 19.34
C LEU A 108 5.92 2.85 20.84
N ASP A 109 4.89 3.08 21.63
CA ASP A 109 4.88 2.73 23.07
C ASP A 109 4.97 1.20 23.23
N GLU A 110 4.28 0.46 22.37
CA GLU A 110 4.28 -0.99 22.36
C GLU A 110 4.29 -1.53 20.92
N SER A 111 5.13 -2.53 20.66
CA SER A 111 5.17 -3.25 19.38
C SER A 111 5.09 -4.74 19.63
N LEU A 112 4.05 -5.38 19.12
CA LEU A 112 3.75 -6.80 19.36
C LEU A 112 4.44 -7.73 18.36
N ILE A 113 4.64 -7.26 17.13
CA ILE A 113 5.36 -7.97 16.07
C ILE A 113 6.17 -6.94 15.33
N THR A 114 7.47 -7.11 15.24
CA THR A 114 8.34 -6.11 14.60
C THR A 114 8.77 -6.51 13.20
N GLU A 115 8.81 -7.80 12.89
CA GLU A 115 9.19 -8.31 11.56
C GLU A 115 8.50 -9.64 11.31
N GLY A 116 7.73 -9.70 10.25
CA GLY A 116 6.99 -10.91 9.91
C GLY A 116 7.87 -12.03 9.43
N VAL A 117 8.83 -11.80 8.58
CA VAL A 117 9.63 -12.87 7.94
C VAL A 117 10.96 -12.32 7.38
N ALA A 118 11.76 -11.55 8.10
CA ALA A 118 13.05 -11.09 7.59
C ALA A 118 14.10 -12.21 7.41
N ILE A 119 14.91 -12.13 6.35
CA ILE A 119 16.14 -12.91 6.18
C ILE A 119 17.31 -11.91 6.02
N PRO A 120 18.43 -12.10 6.63
CA PRO A 120 18.83 -13.18 7.54
C PRO A 120 18.17 -13.01 8.91
N GLU A 121 17.98 -14.08 9.63
CA GLU A 121 17.18 -14.29 10.82
C GLU A 121 16.76 -13.03 11.60
N PRO A 122 15.44 -12.77 11.80
CA PRO A 122 14.99 -11.71 12.68
C PRO A 122 15.63 -11.89 14.04
N GLN A 123 15.93 -10.79 14.74
CA GLN A 123 16.44 -10.91 16.10
C GLN A 123 15.45 -11.77 16.91
N PRO A 124 15.85 -12.93 17.40
CA PRO A 124 14.92 -13.97 17.87
C PRO A 124 14.01 -13.54 19.01
N ASN A 125 14.28 -12.40 19.63
CA ASN A 125 13.58 -11.90 20.82
C ASN A 125 12.49 -10.86 20.51
N ARG A 126 12.23 -10.51 19.24
CA ARG A 126 11.27 -9.45 18.86
C ARG A 126 10.21 -9.91 17.84
N CYS A 127 10.33 -11.06 17.23
CA CYS A 127 9.35 -11.57 16.27
C CYS A 127 8.50 -12.69 16.89
N TRP A 128 7.30 -12.35 17.30
CA TRP A 128 6.36 -13.31 17.89
C TRP A 128 5.88 -14.34 16.89
N TYR A 129 5.70 -13.97 15.63
CA TYR A 129 5.34 -14.90 14.57
C TYR A 129 6.41 -15.99 14.40
N THR A 130 7.69 -15.61 14.32
CA THR A 130 8.78 -16.60 14.23
C THR A 130 8.83 -17.50 15.46
N ALA A 131 8.57 -16.97 16.65
CA ALA A 131 8.51 -17.77 17.88
C ALA A 131 7.33 -18.76 17.84
N ALA A 132 6.15 -18.32 17.41
CA ALA A 132 4.97 -19.17 17.24
C ALA A 132 5.21 -20.24 16.18
N ALA A 133 5.78 -19.90 15.02
CA ALA A 133 6.12 -20.85 13.97
C ALA A 133 7.13 -21.90 14.43
N ARG A 134 8.11 -21.53 15.26
CA ARG A 134 9.06 -22.46 15.87
C ARG A 134 8.37 -23.42 16.85
N SER A 135 7.51 -22.91 17.71
CA SER A 135 6.78 -23.74 18.69
C SER A 135 5.85 -24.76 18.03
N ARG A 136 5.31 -24.44 16.86
CA ARG A 136 4.45 -25.30 16.04
C ARG A 136 5.24 -26.20 15.06
N GLY A 137 6.57 -26.05 14.97
CA GLY A 137 7.43 -26.84 14.08
C GLY A 137 7.45 -26.38 12.62
N HIS A 138 6.84 -25.24 12.27
CA HIS A 138 6.74 -24.73 10.90
C HIS A 138 7.97 -23.94 10.44
N ALA A 139 8.82 -23.46 11.34
CA ALA A 139 9.93 -22.57 11.01
C ALA A 139 10.88 -23.09 9.90
N PRO A 140 11.27 -24.38 9.84
CA PRO A 140 12.12 -24.88 8.76
C PRO A 140 11.44 -24.81 7.39
N ALA A 141 10.16 -25.18 7.32
CA ALA A 141 9.38 -25.17 6.08
C ALA A 141 9.14 -23.73 5.57
N LEU A 142 8.80 -22.80 6.47
CA LEU A 142 8.69 -21.38 6.16
C LEU A 142 10.01 -20.81 5.63
N ALA A 143 11.14 -21.13 6.25
CA ALA A 143 12.45 -20.68 5.79
C ALA A 143 12.83 -21.28 4.42
N GLN A 144 12.42 -22.50 4.12
CA GLN A 144 12.61 -23.13 2.82
C GLN A 144 11.75 -22.42 1.76
N GLN A 145 10.45 -22.28 1.98
CA GLN A 145 9.51 -21.61 1.09
C GLN A 145 10.00 -20.20 0.72
N ARG A 146 10.47 -19.46 1.74
CA ARG A 146 11.00 -18.14 1.53
C ARG A 146 12.26 -18.11 0.68
N ARG A 147 13.25 -19.00 0.93
CA ARG A 147 14.44 -19.10 0.08
C ARG A 147 14.11 -19.39 -1.37
N GLN A 148 13.07 -20.17 -1.63
CA GLN A 148 12.63 -20.45 -2.99
C GLN A 148 12.02 -19.19 -3.63
N ARG A 149 11.17 -18.47 -2.89
CA ARG A 149 10.56 -17.23 -3.40
C ARG A 149 11.58 -16.15 -3.71
N LEU A 150 12.63 -16.01 -2.94
CA LEU A 150 13.74 -15.10 -3.27
C LEU A 150 14.43 -15.42 -4.62
N ARG A 151 14.28 -16.66 -5.13
CA ARG A 151 14.87 -17.09 -6.39
C ARG A 151 13.91 -17.04 -7.57
N THR A 152 12.64 -17.28 -7.33
CA THR A 152 11.64 -17.51 -8.38
C THR A 152 10.40 -16.62 -8.22
N GLY A 153 10.36 -15.75 -7.21
CA GLY A 153 9.19 -14.93 -6.91
C GLY A 153 7.93 -15.77 -6.71
N PRO A 154 6.77 -15.28 -7.19
CA PRO A 154 5.49 -15.99 -7.05
C PRO A 154 5.42 -17.30 -7.85
N LEU A 155 6.43 -17.63 -8.65
CA LEU A 155 6.52 -18.90 -9.40
C LEU A 155 7.08 -20.06 -8.56
N ALA A 156 7.34 -19.86 -7.27
CA ALA A 156 7.86 -20.91 -6.40
C ALA A 156 6.89 -22.11 -6.33
N PRO A 157 7.37 -23.34 -6.58
CA PRO A 157 6.52 -24.52 -6.64
C PRO A 157 6.02 -24.98 -5.27
N ASP A 158 6.78 -24.72 -4.21
CA ASP A 158 6.47 -25.20 -2.88
C ASP A 158 5.36 -24.36 -2.24
N ARG A 159 4.32 -25.04 -1.81
CA ARG A 159 3.16 -24.46 -1.13
C ARG A 159 3.08 -25.05 0.28
N LEU A 160 3.40 -24.26 1.26
CA LEU A 160 3.16 -24.61 2.65
C LEU A 160 1.70 -24.26 2.97
N MET A 161 0.89 -25.29 3.18
CA MET A 161 -0.51 -25.12 3.57
C MET A 161 -0.57 -25.00 5.10
N LEU A 162 -0.78 -23.77 5.56
CA LEU A 162 -0.95 -23.43 6.97
C LEU A 162 -2.44 -23.26 7.28
N GLU A 163 -2.79 -23.45 8.55
CA GLU A 163 -4.08 -22.94 9.03
C GLU A 163 -4.09 -21.40 9.00
N PRO A 164 -5.24 -20.74 8.90
CA PRO A 164 -5.29 -19.28 8.81
C PRO A 164 -4.59 -18.56 9.96
N ASP A 165 -4.68 -19.05 11.18
CA ASP A 165 -4.03 -18.48 12.38
C ASP A 165 -2.52 -18.81 12.48
N GLU A 166 -2.03 -19.69 11.62
CA GLU A 166 -0.62 -20.05 11.46
C GLU A 166 0.05 -19.27 10.33
N ASP A 167 -0.74 -18.70 9.41
CA ASP A 167 -0.25 -17.78 8.40
C ASP A 167 0.08 -16.42 9.04
N ILE A 168 1.04 -15.70 8.45
CA ILE A 168 1.50 -14.43 9.03
C ILE A 168 0.37 -13.40 9.14
N ASP A 169 -0.47 -13.25 8.12
CA ASP A 169 -1.52 -12.23 8.12
C ASP A 169 -2.67 -12.60 9.05
N GLY A 170 -3.03 -13.87 9.12
CA GLY A 170 -4.01 -14.36 10.10
C GLY A 170 -3.49 -14.23 11.54
N PHE A 171 -2.21 -14.52 11.76
CA PHE A 171 -1.57 -14.30 13.05
C PHE A 171 -1.56 -12.83 13.46
N ILE A 172 -1.23 -11.91 12.54
CA ILE A 172 -1.29 -10.47 12.76
C ILE A 172 -2.71 -10.05 13.15
N ALA A 173 -3.73 -10.50 12.41
CA ALA A 173 -5.13 -10.18 12.68
C ALA A 173 -5.54 -10.61 14.10
N ALA A 174 -5.22 -11.85 14.49
CA ALA A 174 -5.53 -12.38 15.82
C ALA A 174 -4.84 -11.58 16.94
N GLN A 175 -3.54 -11.27 16.79
CA GLN A 175 -2.79 -10.48 17.77
C GLN A 175 -3.31 -9.04 17.87
N ALA A 176 -3.67 -8.42 16.75
CA ALA A 176 -4.22 -7.08 16.74
C ALA A 176 -5.62 -7.03 17.37
N ALA A 177 -6.47 -8.01 17.11
CA ALA A 177 -7.79 -8.14 17.75
C ALA A 177 -7.69 -8.30 19.29
N GLU A 178 -6.71 -9.09 19.77
CA GLU A 178 -6.42 -9.23 21.20
C GLU A 178 -5.88 -7.93 21.79
N ALA A 179 -4.95 -7.26 21.09
CA ALA A 179 -4.37 -5.99 21.53
C ALA A 179 -5.42 -4.88 21.65
N LEU A 180 -6.39 -4.81 20.73
CA LEU A 180 -7.51 -3.88 20.82
C LEU A 180 -8.26 -4.00 22.16
N GLY A 181 -8.44 -5.21 22.66
CA GLY A 181 -9.08 -5.44 23.98
C GLY A 181 -8.30 -4.85 25.16
N ARG A 182 -7.01 -4.56 24.99
CA ARG A 182 -6.10 -4.03 26.03
C ARG A 182 -5.83 -2.54 25.91
N MET A 183 -6.36 -1.88 24.85
CA MET A 183 -6.14 -0.44 24.66
C MET A 183 -6.71 0.38 25.81
N PRO A 184 -6.01 1.45 26.27
CA PRO A 184 -6.45 2.28 27.39
C PRO A 184 -7.80 2.96 27.09
N GLU A 185 -8.64 3.12 28.12
CA GLU A 185 -9.92 3.84 28.01
C GLU A 185 -9.80 5.29 28.46
N ASP A 186 -8.78 5.61 29.24
CA ASP A 186 -8.57 6.90 29.92
C ASP A 186 -7.78 7.91 29.08
N LYS A 187 -7.11 7.46 28.02
CA LYS A 187 -6.34 8.31 27.09
C LYS A 187 -6.59 7.94 25.62
N PRO A 188 -6.37 8.86 24.68
CA PRO A 188 -6.49 8.54 23.27
C PRO A 188 -5.41 7.54 22.85
N TRP A 189 -5.75 6.66 21.91
CA TRP A 189 -4.82 5.66 21.39
C TRP A 189 -4.84 5.62 19.86
N ALA A 190 -3.72 5.20 19.30
CA ALA A 190 -3.56 4.90 17.89
C ALA A 190 -2.91 3.52 17.73
N MET A 191 -3.56 2.63 17.02
CA MET A 191 -3.05 1.30 16.71
C MET A 191 -2.73 1.19 15.23
N PHE A 192 -1.49 0.85 14.93
CA PHE A 192 -1.02 0.49 13.60
C PHE A 192 -1.09 -1.03 13.45
N VAL A 193 -1.90 -1.53 12.52
CA VAL A 193 -1.95 -2.93 12.13
C VAL A 193 -1.38 -3.05 10.74
N VAL A 194 -0.22 -3.69 10.58
CA VAL A 194 0.50 -3.77 9.32
C VAL A 194 0.56 -5.22 8.85
N PHE A 195 -0.29 -5.55 7.89
CA PHE A 195 -0.30 -6.85 7.25
C PHE A 195 0.87 -7.00 6.29
N SER A 196 1.47 -8.20 6.24
CA SER A 196 2.54 -8.55 5.31
C SER A 196 2.04 -8.65 3.86
N GLY A 197 0.82 -9.11 3.67
CA GLY A 197 0.17 -9.27 2.38
C GLY A 197 -0.77 -8.12 2.00
N PRO A 198 -1.39 -8.28 0.81
CA PRO A 198 -1.37 -9.42 -0.12
C PRO A 198 -0.12 -9.49 -1.01
N GLY A 199 0.73 -8.46 -1.06
CA GLY A 199 1.91 -8.34 -1.92
C GLY A 199 3.14 -9.12 -1.47
N ASN A 200 3.05 -9.94 -0.40
CA ASN A 200 4.15 -10.78 0.08
C ASN A 200 4.42 -12.02 -0.80
N GLU A 201 3.61 -12.21 -1.86
CA GLU A 201 3.72 -13.31 -2.83
C GLU A 201 3.69 -14.72 -2.21
N LEU A 202 3.24 -14.87 -0.98
CA LEU A 202 3.04 -16.18 -0.36
C LEU A 202 1.74 -16.82 -0.85
N PRO A 203 1.66 -18.15 -1.01
CA PRO A 203 0.38 -18.80 -1.24
C PRO A 203 -0.54 -18.53 -0.06
N PRO A 204 -1.85 -18.36 -0.28
CA PRO A 204 -2.79 -18.19 0.82
C PRO A 204 -2.85 -19.47 1.66
N PRO A 205 -3.23 -19.37 2.96
CA PRO A 205 -3.39 -20.53 3.83
C PRO A 205 -4.60 -21.38 3.42
N MET A 206 -4.78 -22.55 4.08
CA MET A 206 -5.94 -23.41 3.90
C MET A 206 -7.24 -22.58 4.01
N TYR A 207 -8.29 -23.00 3.31
CA TYR A 207 -9.59 -22.34 3.13
C TYR A 207 -9.55 -21.07 2.24
N TYR A 208 -8.40 -20.44 2.05
CA TYR A 208 -8.23 -19.29 1.15
C TYR A 208 -7.56 -19.69 -0.17
N ASP A 209 -6.90 -20.86 -0.20
CA ASP A 209 -6.41 -21.46 -1.43
C ASP A 209 -7.56 -22.04 -2.28
N GLY A 210 -7.62 -21.65 -3.54
CA GLY A 210 -8.66 -22.11 -4.46
C GLY A 210 -10.06 -21.51 -4.27
N LEU A 211 -10.18 -20.39 -3.52
CA LEU A 211 -11.45 -19.66 -3.42
C LEU A 211 -11.96 -19.13 -4.76
N VAL A 212 -11.04 -18.86 -5.68
CA VAL A 212 -11.36 -18.31 -7.00
C VAL A 212 -10.92 -19.29 -8.08
N GLU A 213 -11.85 -19.57 -9.00
CA GLU A 213 -11.53 -20.40 -10.17
C GLU A 213 -10.54 -19.69 -11.09
N THR A 214 -9.47 -20.37 -11.46
CA THR A 214 -8.38 -19.78 -12.24
C THR A 214 -8.70 -19.61 -13.73
N ALA A 215 -9.72 -20.29 -14.26
CA ALA A 215 -9.97 -20.37 -15.70
C ALA A 215 -10.10 -19.01 -16.39
N ASP A 216 -10.64 -18.01 -15.72
CA ASP A 216 -10.94 -16.70 -16.28
C ASP A 216 -9.93 -15.61 -15.88
N LEU A 217 -9.12 -15.87 -14.86
CA LEU A 217 -8.24 -14.84 -14.27
C LEU A 217 -7.09 -14.38 -15.19
N ALA A 218 -6.79 -15.08 -16.25
CA ALA A 218 -5.73 -14.71 -17.19
C ALA A 218 -6.17 -14.74 -18.66
N ARG A 219 -7.46 -14.54 -18.95
CA ARG A 219 -7.99 -14.58 -20.33
C ARG A 219 -7.25 -13.66 -21.30
N ASN A 220 -6.84 -12.49 -20.87
CA ASN A 220 -6.20 -11.47 -21.68
C ASN A 220 -4.69 -11.37 -21.44
N PHE A 221 -4.09 -12.37 -20.80
CA PHE A 221 -2.67 -12.36 -20.53
C PHE A 221 -1.84 -12.41 -21.83
N VAL A 222 -0.87 -11.50 -21.93
CA VAL A 222 0.13 -11.47 -23.01
C VAL A 222 1.51 -11.43 -22.35
N PRO A 223 2.43 -12.35 -22.73
CA PRO A 223 3.80 -12.31 -22.23
C PRO A 223 4.50 -10.99 -22.51
N ALA A 224 5.45 -10.61 -21.66
CA ALA A 224 6.16 -9.34 -21.74
C ALA A 224 6.84 -9.11 -23.10
N LYS A 225 6.62 -7.93 -23.66
CA LYS A 225 7.38 -7.36 -24.76
C LYS A 225 8.17 -6.17 -24.21
N PHE A 226 9.44 -6.37 -23.95
CA PHE A 226 10.27 -5.41 -23.22
C PHE A 226 10.61 -4.11 -23.96
N ASP A 227 10.24 -3.96 -25.21
CA ASP A 227 10.60 -2.78 -26.02
C ASP A 227 9.84 -1.50 -25.63
N HIS A 228 8.72 -1.63 -24.90
CA HIS A 228 7.84 -0.51 -24.59
C HIS A 228 7.71 -0.16 -23.09
N HIS A 229 8.08 -1.09 -22.19
CA HIS A 229 7.83 -0.94 -20.75
C HIS A 229 9.06 -0.61 -19.91
N ASP A 230 10.26 -0.59 -20.52
CA ASP A 230 11.51 -0.24 -19.82
C ASP A 230 11.49 1.17 -19.20
N ALA A 231 10.58 2.05 -19.65
CA ALA A 231 10.39 3.35 -19.07
C ALA A 231 9.65 3.31 -17.74
N LEU A 232 8.64 2.44 -17.63
CA LEU A 232 7.71 2.41 -16.49
C LEU A 232 8.11 1.41 -15.41
N ALA A 233 8.89 0.37 -15.72
CA ALA A 233 9.13 -0.75 -14.81
C ALA A 233 10.59 -1.21 -14.78
N GLU A 234 11.01 -1.70 -13.62
CA GLU A 234 12.23 -2.49 -13.45
C GLU A 234 11.84 -3.92 -13.07
N PRO A 235 11.98 -4.90 -14.01
CA PRO A 235 11.55 -6.27 -13.72
C PRO A 235 12.29 -6.88 -12.53
N GLU A 236 11.57 -7.43 -11.57
CA GLU A 236 12.14 -8.13 -10.41
C GLU A 236 12.63 -9.54 -10.76
N LEU A 237 12.03 -10.14 -11.78
CA LEU A 237 12.45 -11.43 -12.30
C LEU A 237 13.25 -11.28 -13.60
N PRO A 238 14.17 -12.22 -13.91
CA PRO A 238 14.88 -12.20 -15.18
C PRO A 238 13.93 -12.14 -16.36
N ARG A 239 14.25 -11.29 -17.36
CA ARG A 239 13.45 -11.13 -18.58
C ARG A 239 13.17 -12.47 -19.28
N SER A 240 14.13 -13.39 -19.26
CA SER A 240 13.98 -14.74 -19.83
C SER A 240 12.92 -15.59 -19.12
N VAL A 241 12.64 -15.31 -17.86
CA VAL A 241 11.56 -15.95 -17.09
C VAL A 241 10.22 -15.33 -17.47
N LEU A 242 10.13 -14.00 -17.45
CA LEU A 242 8.90 -13.28 -17.78
C LEU A 242 8.42 -13.51 -19.21
N GLN A 243 9.35 -13.64 -20.19
CA GLN A 243 9.02 -13.96 -21.57
C GLN A 243 8.45 -15.36 -21.78
N ARG A 244 8.65 -16.26 -20.80
CA ARG A 244 8.13 -17.64 -20.83
C ARG A 244 6.95 -17.84 -19.88
N LEU A 245 6.46 -16.76 -19.29
CA LEU A 245 5.33 -16.81 -18.40
C LEU A 245 4.08 -17.28 -19.17
N GLU A 246 3.38 -18.25 -18.62
CA GLU A 246 2.20 -18.85 -19.24
C GLU A 246 0.92 -18.39 -18.53
N ALA A 247 -0.20 -18.35 -19.27
CA ALA A 247 -1.49 -17.88 -18.75
C ALA A 247 -1.93 -18.62 -17.49
N HIS A 248 -1.71 -19.93 -17.40
CA HIS A 248 -2.07 -20.71 -16.21
C HIS A 248 -1.26 -20.33 -14.97
N GLN A 249 0.00 -19.92 -15.12
CA GLN A 249 0.85 -19.44 -14.03
C GLN A 249 0.35 -18.08 -13.54
N VAL A 250 0.01 -17.16 -14.44
CA VAL A 250 -0.58 -15.86 -14.10
C VAL A 250 -1.93 -16.02 -13.43
N ALA A 251 -2.78 -16.90 -13.95
CA ALA A 251 -4.07 -17.20 -13.33
C ALA A 251 -3.90 -17.70 -11.89
N ARG A 252 -2.90 -18.54 -11.65
CA ARG A 252 -2.58 -19.02 -10.29
C ARG A 252 -2.08 -17.91 -9.37
N ILE A 253 -1.17 -17.06 -9.85
CA ILE A 253 -0.65 -15.92 -9.09
C ILE A 253 -1.79 -14.98 -8.70
N ARG A 254 -2.72 -14.70 -9.61
CA ARG A 254 -3.90 -13.88 -9.34
C ARG A 254 -4.83 -14.53 -8.31
N ALA A 255 -5.07 -15.84 -8.41
CA ALA A 255 -5.85 -16.58 -7.43
C ALA A 255 -5.21 -16.55 -6.03
N ASP A 256 -3.89 -16.71 -5.95
CA ASP A 256 -3.14 -16.62 -4.70
C ASP A 256 -3.26 -15.23 -4.07
N TYR A 257 -3.09 -14.18 -4.88
CA TYR A 257 -3.25 -12.80 -4.44
C TYR A 257 -4.67 -12.55 -3.88
N LEU A 258 -5.70 -12.99 -4.59
CA LEU A 258 -7.10 -12.85 -4.16
C LEU A 258 -7.39 -13.62 -2.87
N GLY A 259 -6.85 -14.83 -2.73
CA GLY A 259 -6.96 -15.59 -1.48
C GLY A 259 -6.35 -14.83 -0.30
N ARG A 260 -5.22 -14.13 -0.50
CA ARG A 260 -4.63 -13.28 0.52
C ARG A 260 -5.45 -12.02 0.81
N VAL A 261 -6.03 -11.39 -0.20
CA VAL A 261 -6.97 -10.27 0.00
C VAL A 261 -8.16 -10.71 0.85
N SER A 262 -8.71 -11.92 0.61
CA SER A 262 -9.79 -12.48 1.41
C SER A 262 -9.38 -12.75 2.86
N LEU A 263 -8.17 -13.24 3.10
CA LEU A 263 -7.63 -13.42 4.45
C LEU A 263 -7.53 -12.08 5.20
N ILE A 264 -7.04 -11.04 4.53
CA ILE A 264 -6.95 -9.69 5.10
C ILE A 264 -8.35 -9.12 5.37
N ASP A 265 -9.29 -9.30 4.44
CA ASP A 265 -10.69 -8.91 4.64
C ASP A 265 -11.27 -9.54 5.91
N HIS A 266 -11.06 -10.85 6.10
CA HIS A 266 -11.47 -11.55 7.31
C HIS A 266 -10.79 -10.97 8.56
N GLY A 267 -9.49 -10.70 8.49
CA GLY A 267 -8.75 -10.05 9.57
C GLY A 267 -9.32 -8.67 9.95
N VAL A 268 -9.65 -7.85 8.96
CA VAL A 268 -10.32 -6.55 9.17
C VAL A 268 -11.68 -6.74 9.85
N GLY A 269 -12.43 -7.79 9.49
CA GLY A 269 -13.68 -8.17 10.16
C GLY A 269 -13.46 -8.49 11.64
N GLN A 270 -12.42 -9.26 11.99
CA GLN A 270 -12.06 -9.58 13.37
C GLN A 270 -11.69 -8.31 14.18
N LEU A 271 -10.94 -7.40 13.56
CA LEU A 271 -10.62 -6.10 14.18
C LEU A 271 -11.87 -5.29 14.47
N HIS A 272 -12.78 -5.21 13.49
CA HIS A 272 -14.03 -4.48 13.64
C HIS A 272 -14.93 -5.09 14.71
N GLU A 273 -15.03 -6.42 14.79
CA GLU A 273 -15.76 -7.13 15.83
C GLU A 273 -15.16 -6.85 17.21
N SER A 274 -13.83 -6.90 17.37
CA SER A 274 -13.16 -6.58 18.62
C SER A 274 -13.36 -5.11 19.02
N LEU A 275 -13.27 -4.18 18.06
CA LEU A 275 -13.52 -2.78 18.28
C LEU A 275 -14.96 -2.52 18.75
N SER A 276 -15.95 -3.16 18.13
CA SER A 276 -17.37 -2.96 18.46
C SER A 276 -17.74 -3.35 19.90
N LYS A 277 -16.94 -4.21 20.55
CA LYS A 277 -17.11 -4.62 21.95
C LYS A 277 -16.60 -3.59 22.96
N ARG A 278 -15.88 -2.56 22.51
CA ARG A 278 -15.29 -1.54 23.37
C ARG A 278 -16.27 -0.38 23.62
N GLN A 279 -16.20 0.21 24.79
CA GLN A 279 -17.01 1.38 25.16
C GLN A 279 -16.64 2.62 24.35
N ASP A 280 -15.41 2.72 23.89
CA ASP A 280 -14.86 3.82 23.10
C ASP A 280 -14.93 3.62 21.58
N ALA A 281 -15.63 2.56 21.11
CA ALA A 281 -15.84 2.31 19.68
C ALA A 281 -16.46 3.53 18.97
N GLY A 282 -17.44 4.17 19.60
CA GLY A 282 -18.14 5.36 19.06
C GLY A 282 -17.28 6.62 18.90
N ARG A 283 -16.00 6.58 19.23
CA ARG A 283 -15.03 7.67 18.97
C ARG A 283 -13.81 7.21 18.18
N THR A 284 -13.81 5.98 17.70
CA THR A 284 -12.68 5.40 16.98
C THR A 284 -12.87 5.49 15.47
N TRP A 285 -11.94 6.12 14.80
CA TRP A 285 -11.86 6.18 13.35
C TRP A 285 -11.01 5.03 12.83
N THR A 286 -11.41 4.45 11.71
CA THR A 286 -10.63 3.42 11.02
C THR A 286 -10.08 4.00 9.73
N VAL A 287 -8.79 3.85 9.52
CA VAL A 287 -8.09 4.19 8.27
C VAL A 287 -7.51 2.92 7.68
N LEU A 288 -7.76 2.68 6.39
CA LEU A 288 -7.17 1.56 5.65
C LEU A 288 -6.48 2.07 4.40
N THR A 289 -5.24 1.62 4.17
CA THR A 289 -4.48 1.94 2.97
C THR A 289 -3.39 0.90 2.68
N SER A 290 -2.61 1.16 1.65
CA SER A 290 -1.43 0.39 1.26
C SER A 290 -0.27 1.32 0.94
N ASP A 291 0.94 0.82 1.04
CA ASP A 291 2.17 1.53 0.64
C ASP A 291 2.38 1.50 -0.88
N ARG A 292 1.91 0.46 -1.55
CA ARG A 292 2.05 0.19 -2.99
C ARG A 292 1.00 -0.82 -3.47
N GLY A 293 0.89 -0.97 -4.77
CA GLY A 293 0.16 -2.07 -5.40
C GLY A 293 1.05 -3.24 -5.79
N GLN A 294 0.60 -4.06 -6.76
CA GLN A 294 1.30 -5.27 -7.20
C GLN A 294 0.95 -5.61 -8.65
N LEU A 295 1.95 -5.88 -9.48
CA LEU A 295 1.76 -6.44 -10.82
C LEU A 295 1.54 -7.95 -10.73
N LEU A 296 0.50 -8.42 -11.36
CA LEU A 296 0.05 -9.81 -11.35
C LEU A 296 -0.04 -10.37 -12.78
N GLY A 297 0.91 -9.99 -13.63
CA GLY A 297 0.98 -10.36 -15.04
C GLY A 297 0.56 -9.26 -16.02
N GLU A 298 0.17 -8.09 -15.56
CA GLU A 298 -0.05 -6.94 -16.43
C GLU A 298 1.23 -6.62 -17.17
N HIS A 299 1.12 -6.35 -18.46
CA HIS A 299 2.27 -6.18 -19.39
C HIS A 299 3.27 -7.37 -19.39
N GLY A 300 2.86 -8.54 -18.88
CA GLY A 300 3.72 -9.70 -18.68
C GLY A 300 4.72 -9.54 -17.53
N LEU A 301 4.48 -8.59 -16.62
CA LEU A 301 5.34 -8.28 -15.47
C LEU A 301 4.76 -8.83 -14.17
N LEU A 302 5.64 -9.07 -13.21
CA LEU A 302 5.31 -9.46 -11.84
C LEU A 302 6.11 -8.58 -10.88
N GLY A 303 5.59 -8.39 -9.66
CA GLY A 303 6.25 -7.58 -8.64
C GLY A 303 5.67 -6.17 -8.52
N HIS A 304 6.42 -5.24 -7.95
CA HIS A 304 5.92 -3.89 -7.65
C HIS A 304 6.78 -2.75 -8.20
N ARG A 305 7.99 -3.02 -8.70
CA ARG A 305 8.96 -2.00 -9.16
C ARG A 305 8.52 -1.36 -10.47
N SER A 306 7.39 -0.64 -10.43
CA SER A 306 6.78 -0.09 -11.64
C SER A 306 5.95 1.15 -11.33
N PHE A 307 5.84 2.04 -12.30
CA PHE A 307 4.88 3.15 -12.32
C PHE A 307 3.56 2.83 -13.04
N LEU A 308 3.35 1.58 -13.43
CA LEU A 308 2.06 1.14 -13.97
C LEU A 308 0.97 1.23 -12.89
N ALA A 309 -0.25 1.58 -13.29
CA ALA A 309 -1.38 1.79 -12.40
C ALA A 309 -1.55 0.66 -11.35
N PRO A 310 -1.52 -0.66 -11.70
CA PRO A 310 -1.66 -1.72 -10.72
C PRO A 310 -0.57 -1.75 -9.63
N SER A 311 0.58 -1.12 -9.88
CA SER A 311 1.69 -1.06 -8.92
C SER A 311 1.66 0.17 -8.02
N ILE A 312 1.06 1.29 -8.48
CA ILE A 312 1.07 2.54 -7.73
C ILE A 312 -0.31 2.96 -7.23
N GLU A 313 -1.40 2.46 -7.79
CA GLU A 313 -2.74 2.81 -7.34
C GLU A 313 -3.16 1.96 -6.14
N VAL A 314 -3.33 2.63 -5.00
CA VAL A 314 -3.66 2.01 -3.72
C VAL A 314 -4.96 2.57 -3.14
N PRO A 315 -5.73 1.79 -2.36
CA PRO A 315 -6.92 2.29 -1.71
C PRO A 315 -6.55 3.19 -0.53
N PHE A 316 -7.36 4.22 -0.30
CA PHE A 316 -7.35 4.99 0.94
C PHE A 316 -8.79 5.14 1.43
N ILE A 317 -9.09 4.46 2.52
CA ILE A 317 -10.41 4.44 3.13
C ILE A 317 -10.32 5.10 4.50
N VAL A 318 -11.15 6.10 4.73
CA VAL A 318 -11.28 6.75 6.05
C VAL A 318 -12.72 6.61 6.52
N THR A 319 -12.92 5.81 7.57
CA THR A 319 -14.25 5.46 8.07
C THR A 319 -14.48 6.10 9.44
N PRO A 320 -15.52 6.91 9.58
CA PRO A 320 -15.91 7.48 10.88
C PRO A 320 -16.44 6.39 11.83
N PRO A 321 -16.47 6.66 13.14
CA PRO A 321 -17.08 5.74 14.10
C PRO A 321 -18.55 5.51 13.82
N ASP A 322 -19.03 4.30 14.05
CA ASP A 322 -20.46 3.98 14.05
C ASP A 322 -21.07 4.46 15.39
N ALA A 323 -21.53 5.69 15.42
CA ALA A 323 -22.04 6.31 16.63
C ALA A 323 -23.21 7.28 16.34
N PRO A 324 -24.15 7.45 17.30
CA PRO A 324 -25.21 8.43 17.18
C PRO A 324 -24.68 9.84 16.93
N GLY A 325 -25.19 10.52 15.90
CA GLY A 325 -24.79 11.88 15.53
C GLY A 325 -23.53 11.95 14.63
N VAL A 326 -22.93 10.84 14.27
CA VAL A 326 -21.91 10.76 13.24
C VAL A 326 -22.59 10.32 11.94
N SER A 327 -22.60 11.20 10.96
CA SER A 327 -23.14 10.87 9.63
C SER A 327 -22.02 10.39 8.72
N PRO A 328 -22.27 9.38 7.88
CA PRO A 328 -21.34 9.04 6.82
C PRO A 328 -21.18 10.24 5.88
N PRO A 329 -20.06 10.33 5.13
CA PRO A 329 -19.86 11.38 4.15
C PRO A 329 -20.96 11.34 3.08
N LYS A 330 -21.29 12.50 2.52
CA LYS A 330 -22.30 12.61 1.45
C LYS A 330 -21.83 11.95 0.16
N GLU A 331 -20.55 12.07 -0.13
CA GLU A 331 -19.89 11.46 -1.28
C GLU A 331 -18.93 10.41 -0.77
N LYS A 332 -19.09 9.16 -1.22
CA LYS A 332 -18.30 8.00 -0.79
C LYS A 332 -17.03 7.82 -1.60
N PHE A 333 -17.03 8.32 -2.83
CA PHE A 333 -15.92 8.26 -3.76
C PHE A 333 -15.67 9.63 -4.34
N GLN A 334 -14.41 10.03 -4.42
CA GLN A 334 -14.01 11.27 -5.08
C GLN A 334 -12.85 11.00 -6.02
N ASP A 335 -13.02 11.44 -7.27
CA ASP A 335 -11.95 11.48 -8.25
C ASP A 335 -11.03 12.68 -7.97
N GLY A 336 -9.78 12.52 -8.32
CA GLY A 336 -8.79 13.58 -8.21
C GLY A 336 -7.38 13.06 -8.04
N LEU A 337 -6.43 13.99 -8.07
CA LEU A 337 -5.02 13.68 -7.87
C LEU A 337 -4.71 13.61 -6.37
N PHE A 338 -4.74 12.41 -5.82
CA PHE A 338 -4.37 12.10 -4.44
C PHE A 338 -3.10 11.23 -4.43
N SER A 339 -2.28 11.39 -3.42
CA SER A 339 -1.02 10.66 -3.30
C SER A 339 -0.85 10.06 -1.91
N SER A 340 -0.03 9.03 -1.78
CA SER A 340 0.29 8.41 -0.49
C SER A 340 0.89 9.39 0.52
N VAL A 341 1.47 10.52 0.08
CA VAL A 341 1.94 11.58 0.96
C VAL A 341 0.80 12.32 1.69
N ASP A 342 -0.45 12.21 1.23
CA ASP A 342 -1.64 12.81 1.85
C ASP A 342 -2.10 12.04 3.11
N VAL A 343 -1.61 10.81 3.32
CA VAL A 343 -2.07 9.92 4.41
C VAL A 343 -1.66 10.46 5.78
N ALA A 344 -0.38 10.74 5.99
CA ALA A 344 0.12 11.21 7.29
C ALA A 344 -0.55 12.52 7.74
N PRO A 345 -0.63 13.60 6.93
CA PRO A 345 -1.31 14.83 7.33
C PRO A 345 -2.83 14.64 7.53
N THR A 346 -3.46 13.70 6.83
CA THR A 346 -4.87 13.35 7.06
C THR A 346 -5.08 12.72 8.43
N ILE A 347 -4.26 11.75 8.80
CA ILE A 347 -4.36 11.09 10.11
C ILE A 347 -3.98 12.05 11.24
N ALA A 348 -2.94 12.88 11.06
CA ALA A 348 -2.58 13.92 12.02
C ALA A 348 -3.75 14.90 12.25
N HIS A 349 -4.42 15.34 11.20
CA HIS A 349 -5.61 16.18 11.30
C HIS A 349 -6.76 15.47 12.03
N LEU A 350 -7.01 14.18 11.78
CA LEU A 350 -7.98 13.36 12.55
C LEU A 350 -7.65 13.32 14.03
N ALA A 351 -6.37 13.19 14.35
CA ALA A 351 -5.87 13.15 15.72
C ALA A 351 -5.92 14.52 16.45
N GLY A 352 -6.01 15.62 15.70
CA GLY A 352 -5.73 16.94 16.21
C GLY A 352 -4.26 17.05 16.67
N ALA A 353 -3.37 16.41 15.95
CA ALA A 353 -1.92 16.46 16.14
C ALA A 353 -1.31 17.49 15.18
N ASP A 354 -0.33 18.24 15.67
CA ASP A 354 0.49 19.08 14.81
C ASP A 354 1.39 18.20 13.95
N HIS A 355 1.68 18.62 12.75
CA HIS A 355 2.63 17.95 11.85
C HIS A 355 3.66 18.96 11.33
N ALA A 356 4.75 18.43 10.79
CA ALA A 356 5.82 19.27 10.26
C ALA A 356 5.33 20.16 9.10
N GLU A 357 5.70 21.45 9.10
CA GLU A 357 5.30 22.42 8.08
C GLU A 357 5.79 22.08 6.67
N HIS A 358 6.79 21.22 6.56
CA HIS A 358 7.44 20.85 5.30
C HIS A 358 6.89 19.57 4.64
N VAL A 359 5.77 19.00 5.13
CA VAL A 359 5.14 17.85 4.47
C VAL A 359 4.68 18.23 3.06
N ALA A 360 4.81 17.29 2.13
CA ALA A 360 4.38 17.49 0.75
C ALA A 360 2.88 17.24 0.57
N GLY A 361 2.32 16.39 1.42
CA GLY A 361 0.92 15.99 1.39
C GLY A 361 -0.01 17.00 2.06
N ARG A 362 -1.30 16.76 1.91
CA ARG A 362 -2.39 17.57 2.48
C ARG A 362 -3.47 16.67 3.08
N SER A 363 -4.21 17.20 4.04
CA SER A 363 -5.32 16.46 4.63
C SER A 363 -6.53 16.41 3.69
N VAL A 364 -7.11 15.23 3.51
CA VAL A 364 -8.33 15.01 2.73
C VAL A 364 -9.61 15.10 3.59
N LEU A 365 -9.50 15.38 4.87
CA LEU A 365 -10.66 15.49 5.77
C LEU A 365 -11.72 16.51 5.35
N PRO A 366 -11.42 17.64 4.67
CA PRO A 366 -12.46 18.56 4.19
C PRO A 366 -13.56 17.87 3.37
N ILE A 367 -13.24 16.78 2.67
CA ILE A 367 -14.21 15.99 1.88
C ILE A 367 -15.38 15.49 2.75
N PHE A 368 -15.15 15.13 4.04
CA PHE A 368 -16.22 14.70 4.92
C PHE A 368 -17.32 15.74 5.12
N ASN A 369 -16.97 17.02 5.01
CA ASN A 369 -17.90 18.13 5.11
C ASN A 369 -18.49 18.52 3.74
N GLY A 370 -18.10 17.85 2.64
CA GLY A 370 -18.41 18.23 1.27
C GLY A 370 -17.62 19.44 0.80
N GLU A 371 -16.47 19.71 1.42
CA GLU A 371 -15.56 20.80 1.07
C GLU A 371 -14.44 20.29 0.15
N PRO A 372 -13.99 21.09 -0.81
CA PRO A 372 -12.87 20.66 -1.67
C PRO A 372 -11.54 20.61 -0.90
N VAL A 373 -10.71 19.66 -1.25
CA VAL A 373 -9.31 19.62 -0.78
C VAL A 373 -8.48 20.60 -1.62
N LEU A 374 -8.06 21.71 -1.04
CA LEU A 374 -7.31 22.75 -1.74
C LEU A 374 -5.94 23.01 -1.06
N PRO A 375 -4.93 23.37 -1.85
CA PRO A 375 -4.89 23.37 -3.31
C PRO A 375 -4.77 21.95 -3.88
N MET A 376 -5.42 21.69 -5.02
CA MET A 376 -5.15 20.46 -5.78
C MET A 376 -3.78 20.58 -6.45
N PRO A 377 -2.88 19.58 -6.34
CA PRO A 377 -1.64 19.60 -7.09
C PRO A 377 -1.95 19.49 -8.59
N PRO A 378 -1.15 20.14 -9.44
CA PRO A 378 -1.33 20.03 -10.88
C PRO A 378 -0.94 18.64 -11.41
N ALA A 379 -0.23 17.84 -10.62
CA ALA A 379 0.19 16.49 -10.94
C ALA A 379 0.59 15.73 -9.66
N ASN A 380 0.39 14.42 -9.63
CA ASN A 380 1.06 13.52 -8.69
C ASN A 380 2.51 13.28 -9.13
N LEU A 381 3.38 13.05 -8.16
CA LEU A 381 4.78 12.70 -8.38
C LEU A 381 5.09 11.38 -7.68
N ALA A 382 5.81 10.50 -8.38
CA ALA A 382 6.40 9.31 -7.77
C ALA A 382 7.85 9.15 -8.25
N GLU A 383 8.68 8.59 -7.38
CA GLU A 383 10.12 8.45 -7.63
C GLU A 383 10.58 7.04 -7.33
N PHE A 384 11.43 6.52 -8.22
CA PHE A 384 12.04 5.21 -8.03
C PHE A 384 13.37 5.14 -8.78
N HIS A 385 14.44 4.86 -8.08
CA HIS A 385 15.80 4.84 -8.61
C HIS A 385 16.15 6.17 -9.32
N ASP A 386 16.44 6.09 -10.61
CA ASP A 386 16.79 7.24 -11.46
C ASP A 386 15.58 7.77 -12.25
N ARG A 387 14.37 7.41 -11.86
CA ARG A 387 13.13 7.75 -12.58
C ARG A 387 12.22 8.58 -11.73
N LEU A 388 11.54 9.49 -12.39
CA LEU A 388 10.55 10.39 -11.82
C LEU A 388 9.29 10.36 -12.67
N LEU A 389 8.18 9.96 -12.07
CA LEU A 389 6.84 9.99 -12.63
C LEU A 389 6.23 11.36 -12.41
N VAL A 390 5.57 11.88 -13.43
CA VAL A 390 4.59 12.97 -13.37
C VAL A 390 3.27 12.45 -13.91
N GLU A 391 2.22 12.50 -13.11
CA GLU A 391 0.89 12.02 -13.46
C GLU A 391 -0.15 13.11 -13.24
N THR A 392 -0.86 13.45 -14.31
CA THR A 392 -2.03 14.32 -14.30
C THR A 392 -3.29 13.47 -14.48
N GLU A 393 -4.48 14.06 -14.41
CA GLU A 393 -5.74 13.35 -14.68
C GLU A 393 -5.79 12.67 -16.05
N ARG A 394 -5.01 13.16 -17.03
CA ARG A 394 -5.03 12.62 -18.38
C ARG A 394 -3.74 11.96 -18.83
N HIS A 395 -2.60 12.42 -18.39
CA HIS A 395 -1.33 11.99 -18.93
C HIS A 395 -0.38 11.52 -17.83
N LYS A 396 0.38 10.52 -18.16
CA LYS A 396 1.47 10.00 -17.35
C LYS A 396 2.78 10.13 -18.12
N ALA A 397 3.80 10.74 -17.51
CA ALA A 397 5.12 10.88 -18.11
C ALA A 397 6.21 10.44 -17.15
N VAL A 398 7.18 9.67 -17.63
CA VAL A 398 8.36 9.23 -16.86
C VAL A 398 9.60 9.92 -17.39
N PHE A 399 10.34 10.54 -16.47
CA PHE A 399 11.57 11.24 -16.78
C PHE A 399 12.75 10.58 -16.06
N ARG A 400 13.91 10.58 -16.71
CA ARG A 400 15.16 10.26 -16.02
C ARG A 400 15.56 11.45 -15.13
N THR A 401 15.96 11.15 -13.90
CA THR A 401 16.28 12.21 -12.91
C THR A 401 17.53 12.99 -13.26
N THR A 402 18.54 12.35 -13.91
CA THR A 402 19.85 12.93 -14.19
C THR A 402 19.85 14.01 -15.28
N ASP A 403 19.12 13.79 -16.39
CA ASP A 403 19.10 14.66 -17.56
C ASP A 403 17.70 15.14 -17.96
N ARG A 404 16.67 14.69 -17.22
CA ARG A 404 15.26 14.95 -17.49
C ARG A 404 14.79 14.53 -18.89
N THR A 405 15.45 13.54 -19.48
CA THR A 405 14.97 12.88 -20.69
C THR A 405 13.63 12.22 -20.42
N CYS A 406 12.61 12.47 -21.23
CA CYS A 406 11.34 11.76 -21.17
C CYS A 406 11.53 10.34 -21.71
N LEU A 407 11.31 9.34 -20.87
CA LEU A 407 11.45 7.93 -21.17
C LEU A 407 10.15 7.29 -21.65
N GLY A 408 9.02 7.82 -21.15
CA GLY A 408 7.69 7.35 -21.49
C GLY A 408 6.65 8.46 -21.35
N LEU A 409 5.61 8.38 -22.19
CA LEU A 409 4.47 9.28 -22.17
C LEU A 409 3.23 8.49 -22.58
N PHE A 410 2.17 8.60 -21.78
CA PHE A 410 0.94 7.81 -21.94
C PHE A 410 -0.28 8.73 -21.80
N ASP A 411 -1.34 8.47 -22.56
CA ASP A 411 -2.64 9.13 -22.45
C ASP A 411 -3.60 8.19 -21.69
N LEU A 412 -3.84 8.45 -20.41
CA LEU A 412 -4.62 7.60 -19.52
C LEU A 412 -6.12 7.55 -19.87
N VAL A 413 -6.61 8.51 -20.68
CA VAL A 413 -8.00 8.53 -21.12
C VAL A 413 -8.21 7.65 -22.35
N GLU A 414 -7.32 7.72 -23.34
CA GLU A 414 -7.41 6.94 -24.57
C GLU A 414 -6.78 5.53 -24.41
N ASP A 415 -5.86 5.38 -23.48
CA ASP A 415 -5.11 4.15 -23.19
C ASP A 415 -4.97 3.95 -21.68
N PRO A 416 -6.06 3.65 -20.97
CA PRO A 416 -6.03 3.46 -19.51
C PRO A 416 -5.18 2.26 -19.06
N GLU A 417 -4.90 1.33 -19.96
CA GLU A 417 -4.02 0.20 -19.69
C GLU A 417 -2.54 0.50 -19.99
N GLU A 418 -2.17 1.72 -20.38
CA GLU A 418 -0.78 2.18 -20.56
C GLU A 418 0.03 1.33 -21.57
N LYS A 419 -0.62 0.85 -22.62
CA LYS A 419 -0.03 -0.04 -23.65
C LYS A 419 0.77 0.70 -24.71
N VAL A 420 0.50 2.00 -24.93
CA VAL A 420 1.03 2.79 -26.03
C VAL A 420 1.92 3.92 -25.53
N ASN A 421 3.25 3.74 -25.64
CA ASN A 421 4.18 4.81 -25.34
C ASN A 421 4.23 5.82 -26.50
N LEU A 422 3.71 7.01 -26.29
CA LEU A 422 3.59 8.09 -27.30
C LEU A 422 4.94 8.71 -27.69
N ILE A 423 6.01 8.51 -26.89
CA ILE A 423 7.35 9.04 -27.20
C ILE A 423 7.86 8.53 -28.53
N GLY A 424 7.53 7.29 -28.91
CA GLY A 424 7.93 6.70 -30.19
C GLY A 424 7.31 7.38 -31.42
N GLN A 425 6.26 8.20 -31.25
CA GLN A 425 5.57 8.85 -32.38
C GLN A 425 6.25 10.14 -32.85
N ASP A 426 7.11 10.77 -32.04
CA ASP A 426 7.88 12.00 -32.31
C ASP A 426 7.12 13.09 -33.10
N THR A 427 5.86 13.34 -32.77
CA THR A 427 5.05 14.39 -33.37
C THR A 427 5.27 15.75 -32.68
N ALA A 428 4.86 16.85 -33.34
CA ALA A 428 4.86 18.16 -32.72
C ALA A 428 3.95 18.20 -31.46
N ALA A 429 2.84 17.45 -31.48
CA ALA A 429 1.92 17.33 -30.34
C ALA A 429 2.61 16.61 -29.17
N THR A 430 3.28 15.48 -29.42
CA THR A 430 4.03 14.74 -28.43
C THR A 430 5.13 15.59 -27.78
N ARG A 431 5.92 16.31 -28.58
CA ARG A 431 6.97 17.22 -28.05
C ARG A 431 6.39 18.35 -27.18
N LYS A 432 5.26 18.93 -27.60
CA LYS A 432 4.55 19.95 -26.78
C LYS A 432 4.08 19.38 -25.46
N LEU A 433 3.50 18.19 -25.47
CA LEU A 433 3.00 17.53 -24.28
C LEU A 433 4.13 17.16 -23.30
N VAL A 434 5.26 16.64 -23.80
CA VAL A 434 6.47 16.41 -22.98
C VAL A 434 6.91 17.71 -22.28
N LEU A 435 6.90 18.82 -23.01
CA LEU A 435 7.26 20.11 -22.39
C LEU A 435 6.28 20.52 -21.29
N GLN A 436 4.97 20.34 -21.50
CA GLN A 436 3.94 20.62 -20.51
C GLN A 436 4.16 19.75 -19.24
N MET A 437 4.33 18.43 -19.42
CA MET A 437 4.58 17.52 -18.29
C MET A 437 5.85 17.91 -17.54
N ARG A 438 6.91 18.34 -18.24
CA ARG A 438 8.17 18.80 -17.63
C ARG A 438 8.01 20.07 -16.79
N LEU A 439 7.04 20.94 -17.10
CA LEU A 439 6.77 22.16 -16.32
C LEU A 439 6.29 21.82 -14.90
N HIS A 440 5.55 20.71 -14.73
CA HIS A 440 5.14 20.25 -13.40
C HIS A 440 6.33 19.89 -12.52
N LEU A 441 7.45 19.43 -13.10
CA LEU A 441 8.68 19.17 -12.35
C LEU A 441 9.33 20.44 -11.81
N SER A 442 9.21 21.55 -12.52
CA SER A 442 9.92 22.80 -12.18
C SER A 442 9.37 23.47 -10.92
N GLY A 443 8.06 23.29 -10.66
CA GLY A 443 7.39 23.86 -9.49
C GLY A 443 7.50 23.02 -8.22
N THR A 444 7.83 21.73 -8.35
CA THR A 444 7.73 20.76 -7.24
C THR A 444 9.10 20.26 -6.75
N LEU A 445 10.14 20.42 -7.57
CA LEU A 445 11.49 19.99 -7.20
C LEU A 445 12.16 21.02 -6.29
N MET A 446 11.90 20.95 -4.99
CA MET A 446 12.78 21.59 -4.01
C MET A 446 14.18 20.96 -4.07
N PRO A 447 15.26 21.74 -3.91
CA PRO A 447 16.59 21.20 -3.93
C PRO A 447 16.76 20.14 -2.84
N LEU A 448 17.50 19.07 -3.16
CA LEU A 448 17.99 18.12 -2.16
C LEU A 448 18.63 18.93 -1.02
N ARG A 449 18.20 18.73 0.23
CA ARG A 449 18.95 19.24 1.36
C ARG A 449 20.30 18.54 1.33
N GLY A 450 21.36 19.31 1.11
CA GLY A 450 22.74 18.87 1.15
C GLY A 450 23.17 18.41 2.55
#